data_4df82c14abbe9f2725f8aba3504611fe
#
_entry.id   4df82c14abbe9f2725f8aba3504611fe
#
_cell.length_a   1.000
_cell.length_b   1.000
_cell.length_c   1.000
_cell.angle_alpha   90.00
_cell.angle_beta   90.00
_cell.angle_gamma   90.00
#
_symmetry.space_group_name_H-M   'P 1'
#
loop_
_entity.id
_entity.type
_entity.pdbx_description
1 polymer ?
#
loop_
_entity_poly.entity_id
_entity_poly.type
_entity_poly.pdbx_seq_one_letter_code
_entity_poly.pdbx_strand_id
1 'polypeptide(L)'
;FSKTYPAFITLVVGLGLSLLVWRYVGETVRTDRVAAFDKAASSVMNRLQGAYDRQNQILNSFDGLYKNSVQVVRGVFELYGSIPTRTYPSILSVAYVPAVTEKEKEEFVYYARSERYYDYAIRPEGNRDHYYPVEYIVPLEKNNHRTGFDFATQKEAAETIEKSRTQEAITCSPFYKVRPDTTGFLLMFSVHKKITDPVEIAL
;
A
#
# COMPACT_ATOMS: atom_id res chain seq x y z
N PHE A 1 35.03 -2.29 -75.49
CA PHE A 1 34.17 -3.04 -74.51
C PHE A 1 34.82 -3.40 -73.19
N SER A 2 36.11 -3.03 -72.95
CA SER A 2 36.86 -3.44 -71.71
C SER A 2 36.89 -2.43 -70.55
N LYS A 3 36.39 -1.22 -70.74
CA LYS A 3 36.51 -0.16 -69.68
C LYS A 3 35.31 -0.05 -68.72
N THR A 4 34.21 -0.70 -68.97
CA THR A 4 32.98 -0.64 -68.19
C THR A 4 32.90 -1.71 -67.06
N TYR A 5 33.63 -2.82 -67.20
CA TYR A 5 33.67 -3.89 -66.19
C TYR A 5 34.11 -3.47 -64.80
N PRO A 6 35.22 -2.71 -64.64
CA PRO A 6 35.68 -2.33 -63.31
C PRO A 6 34.68 -1.38 -62.60
N ALA A 7 34.00 -0.50 -63.36
CA ALA A 7 33.00 0.39 -62.81
C ALA A 7 31.73 -0.37 -62.28
N PHE A 8 31.34 -1.42 -62.99
CA PHE A 8 30.21 -2.24 -62.57
C PHE A 8 30.55 -3.08 -61.31
N ILE A 9 31.76 -3.63 -61.24
CA ILE A 9 32.21 -4.38 -60.06
C ILE A 9 32.26 -3.46 -58.81
N THR A 10 32.80 -2.25 -58.92
CA THR A 10 32.83 -1.32 -57.81
C THR A 10 31.44 -0.90 -57.33
N LEU A 11 30.50 -0.74 -58.22
CA LEU A 11 29.09 -0.43 -57.90
C LEU A 11 28.42 -1.59 -57.16
N VAL A 12 28.57 -2.82 -57.63
CA VAL A 12 28.01 -4.01 -57.00
C VAL A 12 28.62 -4.26 -55.62
N VAL A 13 29.96 -4.09 -55.46
CA VAL A 13 30.63 -4.21 -54.15
C VAL A 13 30.18 -3.10 -53.21
N GLY A 14 30.04 -1.87 -53.69
CA GLY A 14 29.57 -0.73 -52.88
C GLY A 14 28.13 -0.94 -52.39
N LEU A 15 27.22 -1.42 -53.27
CA LEU A 15 25.84 -1.77 -52.88
C LEU A 15 25.79 -2.94 -51.87
N GLY A 16 26.61 -3.96 -52.07
CA GLY A 16 26.72 -5.10 -51.15
C GLY A 16 27.20 -4.66 -49.73
N LEU A 17 28.22 -3.82 -49.69
CA LEU A 17 28.72 -3.27 -48.44
C LEU A 17 27.68 -2.38 -47.75
N SER A 18 26.99 -1.52 -48.50
CA SER A 18 25.93 -0.67 -47.96
C SER A 18 24.78 -1.49 -47.37
N LEU A 19 24.37 -2.58 -48.03
CA LEU A 19 23.33 -3.48 -47.51
C LEU A 19 23.80 -4.21 -46.23
N LEU A 20 25.04 -4.65 -46.19
CA LEU A 20 25.61 -5.28 -44.99
C LEU A 20 25.66 -4.32 -43.79
N VAL A 21 26.14 -3.09 -44.03
CA VAL A 21 26.16 -2.04 -42.97
C VAL A 21 24.74 -1.72 -42.53
N TRP A 22 23.80 -1.58 -43.45
CA TRP A 22 22.40 -1.27 -43.10
C TRP A 22 21.77 -2.37 -42.25
N ARG A 23 21.99 -3.65 -42.59
CA ARG A 23 21.53 -4.76 -41.76
C ARG A 23 22.18 -4.78 -40.41
N TYR A 24 23.52 -4.64 -40.34
CA TYR A 24 24.25 -4.64 -39.08
C TYR A 24 23.80 -3.53 -38.14
N VAL A 25 23.69 -2.30 -38.66
CA VAL A 25 23.22 -1.16 -37.89
C VAL A 25 21.76 -1.35 -37.46
N GLY A 26 20.91 -1.84 -38.34
CA GLY A 26 19.51 -2.10 -38.04
C GLY A 26 19.30 -3.12 -36.91
N GLU A 27 20.07 -4.20 -36.90
CA GLU A 27 20.03 -5.21 -35.86
C GLU A 27 20.57 -4.66 -34.52
N THR A 28 21.67 -3.94 -34.55
CA THR A 28 22.28 -3.34 -33.33
C THR A 28 21.34 -2.32 -32.68
N VAL A 29 20.77 -1.41 -33.46
CA VAL A 29 19.83 -0.40 -32.94
C VAL A 29 18.57 -1.05 -32.39
N ARG A 30 18.10 -2.13 -32.99
CA ARG A 30 16.91 -2.85 -32.49
C ARG A 30 17.21 -3.56 -31.14
N THR A 31 18.34 -4.23 -31.03
CA THR A 31 18.75 -4.90 -29.80
C THR A 31 18.99 -3.90 -28.66
N ASP A 32 19.63 -2.76 -28.95
CA ASP A 32 19.87 -1.71 -27.96
C ASP A 32 18.56 -1.09 -27.45
N ARG A 33 17.58 -0.87 -28.33
CA ARG A 33 16.26 -0.35 -27.92
C ARG A 33 15.49 -1.34 -27.04
N VAL A 34 15.50 -2.62 -27.37
CA VAL A 34 14.86 -3.65 -26.56
C VAL A 34 15.56 -3.75 -25.20
N ALA A 35 16.88 -3.78 -25.17
CA ALA A 35 17.64 -3.81 -23.93
C ALA A 35 17.42 -2.59 -23.06
N ALA A 36 17.33 -1.39 -23.64
CA ALA A 36 17.01 -0.17 -22.91
C ALA A 36 15.59 -0.19 -22.32
N PHE A 37 14.61 -0.70 -23.09
CA PHE A 37 13.24 -0.87 -22.62
C PHE A 37 13.17 -1.89 -21.48
N ASP A 38 13.79 -3.06 -21.63
CA ASP A 38 13.80 -4.11 -20.61
C ASP A 38 14.46 -3.63 -19.32
N LYS A 39 15.55 -2.86 -19.44
CA LYS A 39 16.22 -2.24 -18.30
C LYS A 39 15.32 -1.21 -17.58
N ALA A 40 14.61 -0.38 -18.34
CA ALA A 40 13.68 0.60 -17.78
C ALA A 40 12.49 -0.10 -17.12
N ALA A 41 11.90 -1.10 -17.76
CA ALA A 41 10.79 -1.90 -17.23
C ALA A 41 11.19 -2.63 -15.96
N SER A 42 12.36 -3.28 -15.95
CA SER A 42 12.90 -3.98 -14.77
C SER A 42 13.17 -2.99 -13.62
N SER A 43 13.67 -1.80 -13.91
CA SER A 43 13.89 -0.75 -12.90
C SER A 43 12.58 -0.31 -12.24
N VAL A 44 11.51 -0.13 -13.02
CA VAL A 44 10.18 0.21 -12.50
C VAL A 44 9.64 -0.94 -11.66
N MET A 45 9.72 -2.17 -12.17
CA MET A 45 9.25 -3.36 -11.45
C MET A 45 9.98 -3.52 -10.10
N ASN A 46 11.30 -3.38 -10.08
CA ASN A 46 12.08 -3.48 -8.85
C ASN A 46 11.72 -2.38 -7.84
N ARG A 47 11.41 -1.16 -8.30
CA ARG A 47 10.94 -0.08 -7.42
C ARG A 47 9.57 -0.38 -6.83
N LEU A 48 8.64 -0.91 -7.64
CA LEU A 48 7.31 -1.30 -7.18
C LEU A 48 7.39 -2.45 -6.18
N GLN A 49 8.17 -3.48 -6.49
CA GLN A 49 8.38 -4.60 -5.59
C GLN A 49 8.99 -4.14 -4.26
N GLY A 50 10.03 -3.32 -4.30
CA GLY A 50 10.65 -2.78 -3.09
C GLY A 50 9.70 -1.86 -2.29
N ALA A 51 8.77 -1.16 -2.93
CA ALA A 51 7.74 -0.40 -2.22
C ALA A 51 6.73 -1.32 -1.53
N TYR A 52 6.29 -2.36 -2.23
CA TYR A 52 5.37 -3.38 -1.70
C TYR A 52 5.98 -4.11 -0.50
N ASP A 53 7.22 -4.57 -0.62
CA ASP A 53 7.90 -5.30 0.45
C ASP A 53 8.07 -4.46 1.71
N ARG A 54 8.39 -3.17 1.56
CA ARG A 54 8.44 -2.23 2.70
C ARG A 54 7.10 -2.08 3.39
N GLN A 55 6.02 -1.96 2.63
CA GLN A 55 4.68 -1.82 3.20
C GLN A 55 4.27 -3.10 3.94
N ASN A 56 4.59 -4.26 3.39
CA ASN A 56 4.39 -5.54 4.06
C ASN A 56 5.17 -5.63 5.38
N GLN A 57 6.43 -5.21 5.40
CA GLN A 57 7.22 -5.18 6.62
C GLN A 57 6.63 -4.28 7.70
N ILE A 58 6.14 -3.10 7.31
CA ILE A 58 5.47 -2.17 8.23
C ILE A 58 4.21 -2.83 8.82
N LEU A 59 3.33 -3.39 7.99
CA LEU A 59 2.11 -4.03 8.45
C LEU A 59 2.40 -5.24 9.34
N ASN A 60 3.38 -6.07 8.99
CA ASN A 60 3.82 -7.20 9.79
C ASN A 60 4.39 -6.76 11.15
N SER A 61 5.02 -5.60 11.25
CA SER A 61 5.49 -5.06 12.53
C SER A 61 4.32 -4.72 13.46
N PHE A 62 3.22 -4.20 12.93
CA PHE A 62 1.99 -3.98 13.68
C PHE A 62 1.31 -5.29 14.09
N ASP A 63 1.29 -6.30 13.20
CA ASP A 63 0.80 -7.64 13.55
C ASP A 63 1.55 -8.20 14.76
N GLY A 64 2.89 -8.13 14.73
CA GLY A 64 3.72 -8.52 15.86
C GLY A 64 3.44 -7.72 17.14
N LEU A 65 3.19 -6.41 17.02
CA LEU A 65 2.83 -5.57 18.15
C LEU A 65 1.52 -6.02 18.79
N TYR A 66 0.46 -6.21 18.00
CA TYR A 66 -0.86 -6.58 18.51
C TYR A 66 -0.90 -8.02 19.05
N LYS A 67 -0.23 -8.96 18.38
CA LYS A 67 -0.17 -10.37 18.82
C LYS A 67 0.59 -10.58 20.14
N ASN A 68 1.58 -9.74 20.42
CA ASN A 68 2.45 -9.88 21.59
C ASN A 68 2.10 -8.90 22.71
N SER A 69 1.09 -8.05 22.54
CA SER A 69 0.66 -7.09 23.55
C SER A 69 -0.72 -7.45 24.10
N VAL A 70 -0.87 -7.39 25.41
CA VAL A 70 -2.18 -7.55 26.07
C VAL A 70 -3.14 -6.45 25.61
N GLN A 71 -2.62 -5.21 25.55
CA GLN A 71 -3.35 -4.05 25.07
C GLN A 71 -2.38 -3.10 24.36
N VAL A 72 -2.75 -2.63 23.19
CA VAL A 72 -2.02 -1.58 22.47
C VAL A 72 -2.73 -0.27 22.77
N VAL A 73 -2.13 0.53 23.66
CA VAL A 73 -2.64 1.86 24.00
C VAL A 73 -2.19 2.88 22.96
N ARG A 74 -2.91 3.98 22.85
CA ARG A 74 -2.68 5.07 21.91
C ARG A 74 -1.22 5.49 21.79
N GLY A 75 -0.53 5.73 22.91
CA GLY A 75 0.86 6.20 22.90
C GLY A 75 1.83 5.21 22.24
N VAL A 76 1.60 3.91 22.43
CA VAL A 76 2.39 2.85 21.78
C VAL A 76 2.10 2.84 20.28
N PHE A 77 0.82 2.93 19.89
CA PHE A 77 0.45 3.00 18.47
C PHE A 77 1.03 4.23 17.78
N GLU A 78 0.97 5.40 18.41
CA GLU A 78 1.55 6.64 17.90
C GLU A 78 3.07 6.53 17.72
N LEU A 79 3.78 5.93 18.66
CA LEU A 79 5.21 5.69 18.54
C LEU A 79 5.55 4.83 17.33
N TYR A 80 4.91 3.67 17.19
CA TYR A 80 5.15 2.75 16.07
C TYR A 80 4.73 3.35 14.72
N GLY A 81 3.57 3.98 14.64
CA GLY A 81 3.03 4.58 13.42
C GLY A 81 3.77 5.83 12.96
N SER A 82 4.43 6.56 13.88
CA SER A 82 5.19 7.76 13.53
C SER A 82 6.44 7.44 12.71
N ILE A 83 7.06 6.29 12.90
CA ILE A 83 8.27 5.89 12.18
C ILE A 83 8.01 5.79 10.67
N PRO A 84 7.08 4.92 10.19
CA PRO A 84 6.83 4.79 8.76
C PRO A 84 6.29 6.07 8.11
N THR A 85 5.44 6.84 8.80
CA THR A 85 4.87 8.07 8.23
C THR A 85 5.87 9.21 8.10
N ARG A 86 6.94 9.22 8.91
CA ARG A 86 8.06 10.16 8.78
C ARG A 86 9.09 9.70 7.76
N THR A 87 9.35 8.39 7.71
CA THR A 87 10.40 7.82 6.85
C THR A 87 9.97 7.75 5.38
N TYR A 88 8.68 7.49 5.14
CA TYR A 88 8.16 7.28 3.79
C TYR A 88 7.05 8.29 3.45
N PRO A 89 7.35 9.35 2.67
CA PRO A 89 6.35 10.37 2.31
C PRO A 89 5.13 9.84 1.55
N SER A 90 5.23 8.65 0.94
CA SER A 90 4.13 7.96 0.27
C SER A 90 3.10 7.38 1.25
N ILE A 91 3.45 7.23 2.53
CA ILE A 91 2.54 6.77 3.58
C ILE A 91 1.90 7.98 4.23
N LEU A 92 0.67 8.26 3.86
CA LEU A 92 -0.06 9.43 4.35
C LEU A 92 -0.51 9.29 5.80
N SER A 93 -0.88 8.07 6.19
CA SER A 93 -1.29 7.74 7.56
C SER A 93 -1.24 6.24 7.81
N VAL A 94 -1.11 5.87 9.06
CA VAL A 94 -1.36 4.52 9.58
C VAL A 94 -2.51 4.64 10.56
N ALA A 95 -3.50 3.76 10.45
CA ALA A 95 -4.67 3.77 11.31
C ALA A 95 -4.96 2.37 11.86
N TYR A 96 -5.51 2.32 13.06
CA TYR A 96 -6.13 1.14 13.64
C TYR A 96 -7.64 1.28 13.58
N VAL A 97 -8.30 0.23 13.09
CA VAL A 97 -9.72 0.21 12.80
C VAL A 97 -10.31 -1.08 13.38
N PRO A 98 -10.83 -1.05 14.60
CA PRO A 98 -11.44 -2.23 15.22
C PRO A 98 -12.77 -2.59 14.54
N ALA A 99 -13.13 -3.88 14.60
CA ALA A 99 -14.47 -4.33 14.28
C ALA A 99 -15.34 -4.18 15.56
N VAL A 100 -16.37 -3.35 15.50
CA VAL A 100 -17.25 -3.06 16.63
C VAL A 100 -18.68 -3.43 16.25
N THR A 101 -19.35 -4.21 17.08
CA THR A 101 -20.77 -4.54 16.89
C THR A 101 -21.66 -3.43 17.49
N GLU A 102 -22.94 -3.38 17.08
CA GLU A 102 -23.89 -2.42 17.67
C GLU A 102 -23.99 -2.54 19.20
N LYS A 103 -23.84 -3.75 19.74
CA LYS A 103 -23.89 -3.99 21.20
C LYS A 103 -22.68 -3.44 21.94
N GLU A 104 -21.53 -3.41 21.29
CA GLU A 104 -20.25 -2.96 21.86
C GLU A 104 -20.00 -1.45 21.64
N LYS A 105 -20.81 -0.82 20.82
CA LYS A 105 -20.61 0.56 20.36
C LYS A 105 -20.49 1.59 21.51
N GLU A 106 -21.41 1.52 22.45
CA GLU A 106 -21.42 2.46 23.57
C GLU A 106 -20.20 2.30 24.47
N GLU A 107 -19.84 1.06 24.79
CA GLU A 107 -18.67 0.74 25.58
C GLU A 107 -17.39 1.16 24.85
N PHE A 108 -17.29 0.85 23.56
CA PHE A 108 -16.17 1.26 22.73
C PHE A 108 -15.98 2.79 22.69
N VAL A 109 -17.06 3.53 22.47
CA VAL A 109 -17.02 5.01 22.47
C VAL A 109 -16.60 5.56 23.85
N TYR A 110 -17.07 4.95 24.93
CA TYR A 110 -16.66 5.31 26.28
C TYR A 110 -15.15 5.13 26.49
N TYR A 111 -14.61 3.98 26.06
CA TYR A 111 -13.16 3.72 26.14
C TYR A 111 -12.36 4.70 25.28
N ALA A 112 -12.75 4.94 24.05
CA ALA A 112 -12.06 5.88 23.17
C ALA A 112 -12.00 7.30 23.77
N ARG A 113 -13.06 7.73 24.44
CA ARG A 113 -13.10 9.02 25.16
C ARG A 113 -12.16 9.05 26.36
N SER A 114 -12.01 7.96 27.09
CA SER A 114 -11.11 7.88 28.24
C SER A 114 -9.64 7.99 27.85
N GLU A 115 -9.26 7.63 26.62
CA GLU A 115 -7.92 7.75 26.07
C GLU A 115 -7.62 9.14 25.45
N ARG A 116 -8.22 10.21 25.96
CA ARG A 116 -8.04 11.62 25.56
C ARG A 116 -8.69 12.02 24.23
N TYR A 117 -9.59 11.22 23.69
CA TYR A 117 -10.45 11.64 22.58
C TYR A 117 -11.81 12.09 23.10
N TYR A 118 -11.86 13.14 23.91
CA TYR A 118 -13.06 13.59 24.63
C TYR A 118 -14.31 13.72 23.74
N ASP A 119 -14.13 14.12 22.48
CA ASP A 119 -15.21 14.28 21.51
C ASP A 119 -15.37 13.09 20.55
N TYR A 120 -14.83 11.92 20.93
CA TYR A 120 -14.90 10.76 20.07
C TYR A 120 -16.35 10.33 19.83
N ALA A 121 -16.70 10.16 18.58
CA ALA A 121 -17.99 9.63 18.13
C ALA A 121 -17.78 8.88 16.82
N ILE A 122 -18.51 7.79 16.62
CA ILE A 122 -18.54 7.06 15.36
C ILE A 122 -19.34 7.86 14.36
N ARG A 123 -18.75 8.21 13.22
CA ARG A 123 -19.31 9.04 12.17
C ARG A 123 -19.21 8.42 10.77
N PRO A 124 -20.24 8.57 9.91
CA PRO A 124 -21.53 9.19 10.17
C PRO A 124 -22.39 8.36 11.14
N GLU A 125 -23.31 9.02 11.83
CA GLU A 125 -24.27 8.35 12.70
C GLU A 125 -25.17 7.39 11.89
N GLY A 126 -25.70 6.39 12.58
CA GLY A 126 -26.61 5.40 12.01
C GLY A 126 -26.44 4.05 12.69
N ASN A 127 -27.49 3.20 12.55
CA ASN A 127 -27.45 1.86 13.09
C ASN A 127 -26.97 0.87 12.04
N ARG A 128 -25.99 0.05 12.40
CA ARG A 128 -25.36 -0.97 11.55
C ARG A 128 -25.04 -2.18 12.40
N ASP A 129 -25.05 -3.35 11.80
CA ASP A 129 -24.65 -4.58 12.51
C ASP A 129 -23.17 -4.55 12.91
N HIS A 130 -22.34 -3.93 12.07
CA HIS A 130 -20.90 -3.78 12.28
C HIS A 130 -20.43 -2.38 11.89
N TYR A 131 -19.52 -1.86 12.70
CA TYR A 131 -18.81 -0.60 12.48
C TYR A 131 -17.32 -0.89 12.36
N TYR A 132 -16.63 -0.09 11.56
CA TYR A 132 -15.17 -0.09 11.41
C TYR A 132 -14.63 1.32 11.65
N PRO A 133 -14.74 1.84 12.88
CA PRO A 133 -14.34 3.20 13.19
C PRO A 133 -12.82 3.32 13.28
N VAL A 134 -12.29 4.46 12.85
CA VAL A 134 -10.89 4.80 13.08
C VAL A 134 -10.71 5.12 14.57
N GLU A 135 -10.06 4.23 15.31
CA GLU A 135 -9.72 4.45 16.72
C GLU A 135 -8.44 5.25 16.86
N TYR A 136 -7.36 4.78 16.26
CA TYR A 136 -6.06 5.48 16.26
C TYR A 136 -5.66 5.84 14.83
N ILE A 137 -5.02 7.00 14.66
CA ILE A 137 -4.47 7.42 13.37
C ILE A 137 -3.22 8.28 13.57
N VAL A 138 -2.19 8.02 12.76
CA VAL A 138 -0.92 8.74 12.79
C VAL A 138 -0.56 9.22 11.38
N PRO A 139 -0.13 10.47 11.20
CA PRO A 139 -0.04 11.55 12.19
C PRO A 139 -1.43 12.13 12.51
N LEU A 140 -1.71 12.31 13.80
CA LEU A 140 -3.02 12.78 14.24
C LEU A 140 -3.32 14.22 13.77
N GLU A 141 -2.34 15.12 13.89
CA GLU A 141 -2.51 16.54 13.53
C GLU A 141 -3.12 16.75 12.13
N LYS A 142 -2.69 15.93 11.17
CA LYS A 142 -3.14 16.00 9.78
C LYS A 142 -4.42 15.21 9.50
N ASN A 143 -4.81 14.31 10.39
CA ASN A 143 -5.87 13.32 10.18
C ASN A 143 -6.91 13.28 11.30
N ASN A 144 -6.91 14.23 12.24
CA ASN A 144 -7.84 14.26 13.36
C ASN A 144 -9.31 14.20 12.93
N HIS A 145 -9.66 14.80 11.79
CA HIS A 145 -11.01 14.75 11.21
C HIS A 145 -11.47 13.33 10.84
N ARG A 146 -10.55 12.38 10.74
CA ARG A 146 -10.84 10.97 10.45
C ARG A 146 -11.04 10.12 11.68
N THR A 147 -10.66 10.59 12.87
CA THR A 147 -10.91 9.88 14.13
C THR A 147 -12.40 9.65 14.31
N GLY A 148 -12.80 8.42 14.55
CA GLY A 148 -14.21 8.01 14.62
C GLY A 148 -14.91 7.83 13.26
N PHE A 149 -14.22 8.07 12.14
CA PHE A 149 -14.81 7.82 10.82
C PHE A 149 -15.02 6.31 10.61
N ASP A 150 -16.25 5.94 10.27
CA ASP A 150 -16.65 4.54 10.08
C ASP A 150 -16.46 4.11 8.61
N PHE A 151 -15.47 3.27 8.37
CA PHE A 151 -15.20 2.71 7.05
C PHE A 151 -16.30 1.77 6.52
N ALA A 152 -17.20 1.27 7.39
CA ALA A 152 -18.36 0.51 6.92
C ALA A 152 -19.27 1.32 5.99
N THR A 153 -19.19 2.65 6.04
CA THR A 153 -19.97 3.56 5.20
C THR A 153 -19.39 3.77 3.79
N GLN A 154 -18.17 3.32 3.56
CA GLN A 154 -17.50 3.37 2.25
C GLN A 154 -17.42 1.96 1.67
N LYS A 155 -18.14 1.72 0.59
CA LYS A 155 -18.26 0.39 -0.03
C LYS A 155 -16.90 -0.26 -0.32
N GLU A 156 -16.00 0.47 -0.96
CA GLU A 156 -14.68 -0.04 -1.34
C GLU A 156 -13.80 -0.38 -0.13
N ALA A 157 -13.90 0.43 0.92
CA ALA A 157 -13.19 0.20 2.17
C ALA A 157 -13.78 -1.01 2.93
N ALA A 158 -15.09 -1.09 3.05
CA ALA A 158 -15.78 -2.20 3.70
C ALA A 158 -15.47 -3.54 3.01
N GLU A 159 -15.55 -3.59 1.67
CA GLU A 159 -15.19 -4.78 0.90
C GLU A 159 -13.72 -5.18 1.11
N THR A 160 -12.81 -4.20 1.22
CA THR A 160 -11.39 -4.45 1.46
C THR A 160 -11.15 -4.99 2.86
N ILE A 161 -11.85 -4.45 3.87
CA ILE A 161 -11.80 -4.96 5.25
C ILE A 161 -12.26 -6.42 5.31
N GLU A 162 -13.41 -6.73 4.70
CA GLU A 162 -13.94 -8.09 4.69
C GLU A 162 -13.03 -9.08 3.96
N LYS A 163 -12.41 -8.67 2.86
CA LYS A 163 -11.39 -9.48 2.18
C LYS A 163 -10.18 -9.72 3.08
N SER A 164 -9.68 -8.69 3.76
CA SER A 164 -8.55 -8.82 4.68
C SER A 164 -8.85 -9.78 5.82
N ARG A 165 -10.05 -9.71 6.37
CA ARG A 165 -10.49 -10.60 7.46
C ARG A 165 -10.63 -12.05 7.03
N THR A 166 -11.21 -12.31 5.85
CA THR A 166 -11.44 -13.66 5.33
C THR A 166 -10.18 -14.34 4.82
N GLN A 167 -9.27 -13.57 4.23
CA GLN A 167 -8.05 -14.10 3.61
C GLN A 167 -6.85 -14.14 4.56
N GLU A 168 -6.96 -13.49 5.72
CA GLU A 168 -5.84 -13.28 6.66
C GLU A 168 -4.57 -12.75 5.97
N ALA A 169 -4.77 -11.95 4.93
CA ALA A 169 -3.72 -11.44 4.07
C ALA A 169 -3.82 -9.92 3.92
N ILE A 170 -2.70 -9.32 3.52
CA ILE A 170 -2.68 -7.92 3.15
C ILE A 170 -3.52 -7.73 1.88
N THR A 171 -4.53 -6.88 1.98
CA THR A 171 -5.42 -6.53 0.88
C THR A 171 -5.27 -5.07 0.50
N CYS A 172 -5.49 -4.78 -0.77
CA CYS A 172 -5.41 -3.43 -1.31
C CYS A 172 -6.79 -3.01 -1.84
N SER A 173 -7.23 -1.80 -1.47
CA SER A 173 -8.44 -1.21 -2.04
C SER A 173 -8.20 -0.74 -3.47
N PRO A 174 -9.25 -0.52 -4.26
CA PRO A 174 -9.17 0.31 -5.45
C PRO A 174 -8.63 1.71 -5.13
N PHE A 175 -8.13 2.41 -6.14
CA PHE A 175 -7.75 3.82 -5.99
C PHE A 175 -8.97 4.69 -5.71
N TYR A 176 -8.85 5.58 -4.74
CA TYR A 176 -9.89 6.56 -4.41
C TYR A 176 -9.27 7.88 -3.99
N LYS A 177 -10.08 8.94 -3.93
CA LYS A 177 -9.62 10.24 -3.45
C LYS A 177 -9.49 10.22 -1.92
N VAL A 178 -8.25 10.17 -1.45
CA VAL A 178 -7.92 10.25 -0.01
C VAL A 178 -8.09 11.68 0.50
N ARG A 179 -7.80 12.65 -0.36
CA ARG A 179 -8.00 14.10 -0.17
C ARG A 179 -8.49 14.69 -1.48
N PRO A 180 -9.01 15.93 -1.51
CA PRO A 180 -9.52 16.55 -2.73
C PRO A 180 -8.51 16.54 -3.90
N ASP A 181 -7.23 16.67 -3.59
CA ASP A 181 -6.09 16.77 -4.51
C ASP A 181 -5.23 15.50 -4.57
N THR A 182 -5.53 14.49 -3.75
CA THR A 182 -4.67 13.31 -3.61
C THR A 182 -5.45 12.03 -3.83
N THR A 183 -5.01 11.25 -4.82
CA THR A 183 -5.50 9.88 -5.05
C THR A 183 -4.57 8.88 -4.36
N GLY A 184 -5.13 7.89 -3.72
CA GLY A 184 -4.40 6.86 -3.01
C GLY A 184 -5.19 5.56 -2.92
N PHE A 185 -4.70 4.63 -2.13
CA PHE A 185 -5.34 3.36 -1.83
C PHE A 185 -5.11 3.01 -0.36
N LEU A 186 -5.94 2.11 0.16
CA LEU A 186 -5.79 1.54 1.49
C LEU A 186 -5.10 0.18 1.36
N LEU A 187 -4.06 -0.03 2.16
CA LEU A 187 -3.55 -1.36 2.46
C LEU A 187 -4.09 -1.76 3.83
N MET A 188 -4.77 -2.87 3.87
CA MET A 188 -5.40 -3.39 5.08
C MET A 188 -4.85 -4.76 5.41
N PHE A 189 -4.67 -4.99 6.71
CA PHE A 189 -4.25 -6.25 7.26
C PHE A 189 -5.05 -6.52 8.53
N SER A 190 -5.65 -7.70 8.61
CA SER A 190 -6.39 -8.13 9.81
C SER A 190 -5.46 -8.60 10.89
N VAL A 191 -5.54 -7.98 12.04
CA VAL A 191 -4.84 -8.39 13.26
C VAL A 191 -5.82 -9.16 14.13
N HIS A 192 -5.55 -10.44 14.32
CA HIS A 192 -6.30 -11.26 15.26
C HIS A 192 -5.60 -11.22 16.63
N LYS A 193 -6.22 -10.58 17.60
CA LYS A 193 -5.77 -10.66 18.98
C LYS A 193 -5.98 -12.12 19.42
N LYS A 194 -4.93 -12.82 19.84
CA LYS A 194 -5.13 -14.03 20.63
C LYS A 194 -5.90 -13.58 21.86
N ILE A 195 -7.16 -14.02 21.99
CA ILE A 195 -7.88 -14.00 23.25
C ILE A 195 -7.10 -14.99 24.12
N THR A 196 -6.14 -14.49 24.84
CA THR A 196 -5.65 -15.17 26.03
C THR A 196 -6.83 -15.01 26.97
N ASP A 197 -7.59 -16.08 27.20
CA ASP A 197 -8.52 -16.15 28.30
C ASP A 197 -7.81 -15.55 29.52
N PRO A 198 -8.51 -14.73 30.33
CA PRO A 198 -7.96 -14.23 31.57
C PRO A 198 -8.00 -15.39 32.58
N VAL A 199 -7.21 -16.43 32.32
CA VAL A 199 -7.08 -17.57 33.20
C VAL A 199 -5.66 -17.61 33.71
N GLU A 200 -5.61 -17.33 35.02
CA GLU A 200 -4.57 -17.73 35.96
C GLU A 200 -3.21 -17.08 35.78
N ILE A 201 -3.10 -15.83 36.28
CA ILE A 201 -2.00 -15.55 37.18
C ILE A 201 -2.47 -16.02 38.56
N ALA A 202 -2.42 -17.31 38.79
CA ALA A 202 -2.34 -17.85 40.14
C ALA A 202 -0.88 -17.74 40.56
N LEU A 203 -0.65 -16.89 41.53
CA LEU A 203 0.58 -16.81 42.32
C LEU A 203 0.83 -18.14 43.04
#